data_264f1fe486a4b8087c631aa319503743
#
_entry.id   264f1fe486a4b8087c631aa319503743
#
_cell.length_a   1.000
_cell.length_b   1.000
_cell.length_c   1.000
_cell.angle_alpha   90.00
_cell.angle_beta   90.00
_cell.angle_gamma   90.00
#
_symmetry.space_group_name_H-M   'P 1'
#
loop_
_entity.id
_entity.type
_entity.pdbx_description
1 polymer ?
#
loop_
_entity_poly.entity_id
_entity_poly.type
_entity_poly.pdbx_seq_one_letter_code
_entity_poly.pdbx_strand_id
1 'polypeptide(L)'
;MSHLRAVPSGPTAPSCDSSSASPRSGSASSVRVEAPGKVNLFLSVGAPGPDGYHPLTTVFQAVRLIETVTARRQSAQDHGTVTLTLEEPDADVPVDDSNLAVRAATLLAQTAGVGEGVDLLLRKRVPVAGGMAGGSADAAAALVACNALWGTGLSLPELSALAARLGADVPFPLTGATAVGSGRGDRVTPIMTRGVYHWVFALADEGLSTPAVFRRFDELAGIVPAGAGRGAGITGGPAVRDVPEALTAALRAGDARALAGSLHNDLQAAALDLRPELARVIAVAEEAGALRAIVSGSGPTIAALVEDPGSAQRVSRALKASGLVADVLRADAPVAGARVVG
;
A
#
# COMPACT_ATOMS: atom_id res chain seq x y z
N MET A 1 68.01 45.72 47.57
CA MET A 1 68.91 44.62 47.14
C MET A 1 68.01 43.37 46.98
N SER A 2 67.58 43.03 45.83
CA SER A 2 66.89 41.76 45.54
C SER A 2 66.98 41.54 44.08
N HIS A 3 67.66 40.49 43.67
CA HIS A 3 67.87 40.07 42.29
C HIS A 3 66.64 39.39 41.76
N LEU A 4 66.07 39.95 40.67
CA LEU A 4 65.11 39.28 39.83
C LEU A 4 65.83 38.41 38.78
N ARG A 5 65.64 37.09 38.88
CA ARG A 5 66.08 36.11 37.91
C ARG A 5 65.07 36.07 36.75
N ALA A 6 65.57 36.18 35.55
CA ALA A 6 64.85 35.95 34.32
C ALA A 6 64.51 34.45 34.13
N VAL A 7 63.29 34.13 33.69
CA VAL A 7 62.87 32.79 33.32
C VAL A 7 62.95 32.68 31.76
N PRO A 8 63.55 31.61 31.21
CA PRO A 8 63.64 31.42 29.77
C PRO A 8 62.36 30.99 29.15
N SER A 9 62.07 31.57 27.97
CA SER A 9 60.94 31.27 27.10
C SER A 9 61.00 29.82 26.61
N GLY A 10 59.96 29.05 26.82
CA GLY A 10 59.79 27.68 26.28
C GLY A 10 59.36 27.71 24.81
N PRO A 11 59.49 26.59 24.07
CA PRO A 11 59.29 26.53 22.64
C PRO A 11 57.83 26.58 22.26
N THR A 12 57.55 27.33 21.18
CA THR A 12 56.26 27.43 20.46
C THR A 12 55.81 26.05 19.99
N ALA A 13 54.56 25.69 20.35
CA ALA A 13 53.88 24.50 19.83
C ALA A 13 53.50 24.68 18.36
N PRO A 14 53.54 23.63 17.55
CA PRO A 14 53.07 23.69 16.16
C PRO A 14 51.56 23.81 16.09
N SER A 15 51.07 24.73 15.23
CA SER A 15 49.67 24.92 14.87
C SER A 15 49.14 23.63 14.18
N CYS A 16 48.20 22.95 14.85
CA CYS A 16 47.41 21.92 14.21
C CYS A 16 46.41 22.56 13.24
N ASP A 17 46.70 22.49 11.97
CA ASP A 17 45.74 22.65 10.92
C ASP A 17 44.75 21.49 10.99
N SER A 18 43.59 21.72 11.61
CA SER A 18 42.45 20.81 11.58
C SER A 18 41.61 21.05 10.34
N SER A 19 42.14 20.64 9.19
CA SER A 19 41.24 20.40 8.03
C SER A 19 40.51 19.06 8.25
N SER A 20 39.47 19.08 9.08
CA SER A 20 38.48 17.99 9.11
C SER A 20 37.68 18.07 7.82
N ALA A 21 38.17 17.44 6.76
CA ALA A 21 37.34 17.04 5.64
C ALA A 21 36.33 16.01 6.15
N SER A 22 35.11 16.47 6.41
CA SER A 22 33.96 15.57 6.57
C SER A 22 33.89 14.67 5.33
N PRO A 23 33.72 13.35 5.49
CA PRO A 23 33.52 12.48 4.34
C PRO A 23 32.25 12.97 3.63
N ARG A 24 32.37 13.45 2.41
CA ARG A 24 31.24 13.63 1.51
C ARG A 24 30.60 12.26 1.39
N SER A 25 29.41 12.10 1.98
CA SER A 25 28.57 10.94 1.74
C SER A 25 28.39 10.87 0.22
N GLY A 26 29.00 9.88 -0.42
CA GLY A 26 28.79 9.63 -1.84
C GLY A 26 27.29 9.46 -2.07
N SER A 27 26.66 10.39 -2.78
CA SER A 27 25.24 10.27 -3.10
C SER A 27 25.05 8.96 -3.88
N ALA A 28 24.18 8.09 -3.40
CA ALA A 28 23.88 6.84 -4.08
C ALA A 28 23.46 7.11 -5.53
N SER A 29 23.99 6.36 -6.47
CA SER A 29 23.60 6.45 -7.89
C SER A 29 22.24 5.82 -8.15
N SER A 30 21.81 4.92 -7.26
CA SER A 30 20.48 4.27 -7.31
C SER A 30 20.03 3.88 -5.91
N VAL A 31 18.71 3.82 -5.73
CA VAL A 31 18.04 3.35 -4.51
C VAL A 31 16.96 2.37 -4.90
N ARG A 32 16.94 1.21 -4.25
CA ARG A 32 15.93 0.18 -4.44
C ARG A 32 15.02 0.11 -3.23
N VAL A 33 13.71 0.09 -3.47
CA VAL A 33 12.67 0.06 -2.43
C VAL A 33 11.69 -1.06 -2.72
N GLU A 34 11.32 -1.78 -1.66
CA GLU A 34 10.22 -2.76 -1.66
C GLU A 34 9.01 -2.18 -0.96
N ALA A 35 7.80 -2.37 -1.52
CA ALA A 35 6.53 -2.01 -0.90
C ALA A 35 5.50 -3.13 -1.06
N PRO A 36 4.70 -3.43 0.00
CA PRO A 36 3.76 -4.54 -0.01
C PRO A 36 2.43 -4.19 -0.66
N GLY A 37 1.77 -5.19 -1.24
CA GLY A 37 0.33 -5.19 -1.46
C GLY A 37 -0.45 -5.31 -0.15
N LYS A 38 -1.78 -5.29 -0.24
CA LYS A 38 -2.67 -5.37 0.94
C LYS A 38 -3.83 -6.35 0.75
N VAL A 39 -4.42 -6.73 1.87
CA VAL A 39 -5.77 -7.27 1.98
C VAL A 39 -6.57 -6.45 2.98
N ASN A 40 -7.88 -6.31 2.76
CA ASN A 40 -8.78 -5.72 3.74
C ASN A 40 -9.32 -6.84 4.64
N LEU A 41 -9.04 -6.77 5.95
CA LEU A 41 -9.62 -7.68 6.95
C LEU A 41 -11.04 -7.24 7.30
N PHE A 42 -11.28 -5.95 7.26
CA PHE A 42 -12.55 -5.30 7.51
C PHE A 42 -12.70 -4.11 6.58
N LEU A 43 -13.87 -3.95 6.00
CA LEU A 43 -14.21 -2.77 5.20
C LEU A 43 -15.69 -2.43 5.43
N SER A 44 -15.91 -1.30 6.08
CA SER A 44 -17.23 -0.70 6.23
C SER A 44 -17.30 0.60 5.44
N VAL A 45 -18.38 0.76 4.68
CA VAL A 45 -18.59 1.86 3.74
C VAL A 45 -19.86 2.61 4.12
N GLY A 46 -19.72 3.92 4.34
CA GLY A 46 -20.84 4.83 4.60
C GLY A 46 -21.47 5.36 3.32
N ALA A 47 -22.59 6.08 3.47
CA ALA A 47 -23.19 6.81 2.35
C ALA A 47 -22.24 7.89 1.81
N PRO A 48 -22.27 8.21 0.50
CA PRO A 48 -21.38 9.20 -0.08
C PRO A 48 -21.63 10.59 0.51
N GLY A 49 -20.53 11.31 0.76
CA GLY A 49 -20.58 12.70 1.20
C GLY A 49 -20.93 13.67 0.06
N PRO A 50 -21.03 14.98 0.38
CA PRO A 50 -21.30 16.01 -0.63
C PRO A 50 -20.24 16.11 -1.73
N ASP A 51 -19.02 15.62 -1.46
CA ASP A 51 -17.89 15.52 -2.39
C ASP A 51 -17.95 14.28 -3.31
N GLY A 52 -18.98 13.43 -3.14
CA GLY A 52 -19.19 12.19 -3.89
C GLY A 52 -18.32 11.02 -3.40
N TYR A 53 -17.53 11.19 -2.34
CA TYR A 53 -16.73 10.11 -1.76
C TYR A 53 -17.43 9.46 -0.57
N HIS A 54 -17.27 8.15 -0.46
CA HIS A 54 -17.76 7.39 0.68
C HIS A 54 -16.79 7.49 1.84
N PRO A 55 -17.23 7.90 3.04
CA PRO A 55 -16.44 7.68 4.24
C PRO A 55 -16.36 6.19 4.51
N LEU A 56 -15.21 5.71 4.98
CA LEU A 56 -15.02 4.31 5.28
C LEU A 56 -14.17 4.09 6.53
N THR A 57 -14.35 2.92 7.12
CA THR A 57 -13.44 2.35 8.11
C THR A 57 -12.96 1.01 7.56
N THR A 58 -11.64 0.83 7.51
CA THR A 58 -11.05 -0.41 7.04
C THR A 58 -9.92 -0.87 7.94
N VAL A 59 -9.67 -2.18 7.98
CA VAL A 59 -8.45 -2.74 8.54
C VAL A 59 -7.67 -3.35 7.40
N PHE A 60 -6.54 -2.74 7.09
CA PHE A 60 -5.59 -3.24 6.11
C PHE A 60 -4.58 -4.19 6.77
N GLN A 61 -4.17 -5.21 6.04
CA GLN A 61 -2.99 -6.02 6.38
C GLN A 61 -2.06 -6.11 5.17
N ALA A 62 -0.78 -5.77 5.37
CA ALA A 62 0.24 -5.85 4.34
C ALA A 62 0.63 -7.31 4.09
N VAL A 63 0.62 -7.73 2.83
CA VAL A 63 0.90 -9.11 2.41
C VAL A 63 2.24 -9.20 1.69
N ARG A 64 2.89 -10.37 1.75
CA ARG A 64 4.17 -10.65 1.09
C ARG A 64 4.01 -10.87 -0.43
N LEU A 65 3.31 -9.96 -1.07
CA LEU A 65 3.35 -9.71 -2.51
C LEU A 65 3.95 -8.32 -2.66
N ILE A 66 5.18 -8.27 -3.18
CA ILE A 66 6.05 -7.10 -3.01
C ILE A 66 6.34 -6.47 -4.36
N GLU A 67 5.96 -5.22 -4.51
CA GLU A 67 6.41 -4.35 -5.60
C GLU A 67 7.82 -3.87 -5.33
N THR A 68 8.59 -3.69 -6.36
CA THR A 68 9.95 -3.15 -6.23
C THR A 68 10.14 -1.99 -7.19
N VAL A 69 10.55 -0.84 -6.67
CA VAL A 69 10.95 0.32 -7.47
C VAL A 69 12.43 0.58 -7.25
N THR A 70 13.18 0.68 -8.34
CA THR A 70 14.57 1.16 -8.32
C THR A 70 14.60 2.54 -8.97
N ALA A 71 14.91 3.57 -8.16
CA ALA A 71 15.14 4.92 -8.63
C ALA A 71 16.63 5.12 -8.95
N ARG A 72 16.95 5.63 -10.12
CA ARG A 72 18.32 5.90 -10.56
C ARG A 72 18.47 7.37 -10.95
N ARG A 73 19.61 7.99 -10.60
CA ARG A 73 19.91 9.34 -11.07
C ARG A 73 20.07 9.34 -12.58
N GLN A 74 19.43 10.29 -13.23
CA GLN A 74 19.62 10.51 -14.65
C GLN A 74 20.99 11.13 -14.94
N SER A 75 21.47 10.97 -16.19
CA SER A 75 22.65 11.67 -16.66
C SER A 75 22.40 13.19 -16.73
N ALA A 76 23.47 13.97 -16.69
CA ALA A 76 23.40 15.45 -16.77
C ALA A 76 22.72 16.01 -18.06
N GLN A 77 22.42 15.15 -19.02
CA GLN A 77 21.78 15.50 -20.28
C GLN A 77 20.25 15.38 -20.25
N ASP A 78 19.70 14.61 -19.29
CA ASP A 78 18.27 14.26 -19.21
C ASP A 78 17.57 15.02 -18.07
N HIS A 79 17.95 16.27 -17.83
CA HIS A 79 17.52 17.05 -16.67
C HIS A 79 15.99 17.17 -16.52
N GLY A 80 15.49 16.84 -15.31
CA GLY A 80 14.19 17.25 -14.83
C GLY A 80 13.02 16.35 -15.23
N THR A 81 13.25 15.23 -15.94
CA THR A 81 12.19 14.30 -16.34
C THR A 81 12.08 13.10 -15.38
N VAL A 82 10.88 12.55 -15.25
CA VAL A 82 10.65 11.27 -14.61
C VAL A 82 10.32 10.26 -15.69
N THR A 83 11.14 9.22 -15.81
CA THR A 83 10.86 8.10 -16.74
C THR A 83 10.52 6.84 -15.97
N LEU A 84 9.75 5.94 -16.58
CA LEU A 84 9.39 4.66 -16.01
C LEU A 84 9.61 3.56 -17.04
N THR A 85 10.25 2.49 -16.61
CA THR A 85 10.35 1.23 -17.34
C THR A 85 9.90 0.08 -16.47
N LEU A 86 9.37 -0.98 -17.09
CA LEU A 86 9.01 -2.22 -16.42
C LEU A 86 10.14 -3.24 -16.57
N GLU A 87 10.45 -3.98 -15.49
CA GLU A 87 11.42 -5.10 -15.57
C GLU A 87 10.90 -6.21 -16.49
N GLU A 88 9.59 -6.50 -16.40
CA GLU A 88 8.86 -7.41 -17.28
C GLU A 88 7.74 -6.60 -17.96
N PRO A 89 7.66 -6.58 -19.31
CA PRO A 89 6.60 -5.85 -20.00
C PRO A 89 5.20 -6.34 -19.60
N ASP A 90 4.31 -5.39 -19.29
CA ASP A 90 2.91 -5.65 -18.98
C ASP A 90 2.06 -4.55 -19.64
N ALA A 91 1.17 -4.95 -20.55
CA ALA A 91 0.34 -4.03 -21.33
C ALA A 91 -0.69 -3.27 -20.48
N ASP A 92 -1.06 -3.83 -19.31
CA ASP A 92 -2.05 -3.25 -18.41
C ASP A 92 -1.43 -2.20 -17.46
N VAL A 93 -0.09 -2.07 -17.46
CA VAL A 93 0.63 -1.08 -16.63
C VAL A 93 1.10 0.08 -17.49
N PRO A 94 0.49 1.28 -17.38
CA PRO A 94 0.95 2.45 -18.10
C PRO A 94 2.37 2.84 -17.64
N VAL A 95 3.19 3.33 -18.56
CA VAL A 95 4.56 3.80 -18.28
C VAL A 95 4.70 5.33 -18.46
N ASP A 96 3.59 6.01 -18.60
CA ASP A 96 3.48 7.46 -18.77
C ASP A 96 3.06 8.17 -17.47
N ASP A 97 2.72 9.47 -17.59
CA ASP A 97 2.32 10.34 -16.46
C ASP A 97 1.02 9.89 -15.75
N SER A 98 0.28 8.94 -16.29
CA SER A 98 -0.88 8.35 -15.60
C SER A 98 -0.47 7.34 -14.52
N ASN A 99 0.76 6.80 -14.59
CA ASN A 99 1.29 5.86 -13.62
C ASN A 99 1.51 6.52 -12.25
N LEU A 100 1.03 5.88 -11.19
CA LEU A 100 1.12 6.43 -9.83
C LEU A 100 2.57 6.56 -9.33
N ALA A 101 3.52 5.73 -9.77
CA ALA A 101 4.93 5.86 -9.41
C ALA A 101 5.56 7.11 -10.05
N VAL A 102 5.24 7.39 -11.32
CA VAL A 102 5.66 8.61 -12.02
C VAL A 102 5.09 9.86 -11.33
N ARG A 103 3.78 9.83 -11.04
CA ARG A 103 3.11 10.92 -10.32
C ARG A 103 3.68 11.14 -8.92
N ALA A 104 4.07 10.07 -8.23
CA ALA A 104 4.67 10.13 -6.91
C ALA A 104 6.04 10.82 -6.93
N ALA A 105 6.93 10.42 -7.85
CA ALA A 105 8.23 11.04 -8.04
C ALA A 105 8.10 12.51 -8.43
N THR A 106 7.23 12.83 -9.39
CA THR A 106 6.96 14.21 -9.84
C THR A 106 6.43 15.09 -8.71
N LEU A 107 5.48 14.56 -7.91
CA LEU A 107 4.91 15.29 -6.77
C LEU A 107 5.95 15.56 -5.68
N LEU A 108 6.82 14.59 -5.39
CA LEU A 108 7.90 14.75 -4.44
C LEU A 108 8.91 15.81 -4.93
N ALA A 109 9.36 15.72 -6.20
CA ALA A 109 10.28 16.68 -6.78
C ALA A 109 9.74 18.11 -6.69
N GLN A 110 8.48 18.32 -7.08
CA GLN A 110 7.81 19.63 -6.98
C GLN A 110 7.73 20.14 -5.55
N THR A 111 7.41 19.26 -4.59
CA THR A 111 7.23 19.65 -3.18
C THR A 111 8.56 20.00 -2.53
N ALA A 112 9.63 19.26 -2.85
CA ALA A 112 10.96 19.45 -2.28
C ALA A 112 11.84 20.42 -3.07
N GLY A 113 11.36 20.96 -4.20
CA GLY A 113 12.14 21.86 -5.07
C GLY A 113 13.32 21.18 -5.75
N VAL A 114 13.19 19.86 -6.06
CA VAL A 114 14.24 19.10 -6.74
C VAL A 114 14.13 19.32 -8.24
N GLY A 115 15.23 19.76 -8.86
CA GLY A 115 15.34 19.95 -10.31
C GLY A 115 15.96 18.74 -11.06
N GLU A 116 16.39 17.71 -10.32
CA GLU A 116 16.98 16.50 -10.91
C GLU A 116 15.89 15.55 -11.39
N GLY A 117 16.08 14.94 -12.57
CA GLY A 117 15.24 13.85 -13.05
C GLY A 117 15.56 12.50 -12.39
N VAL A 118 14.71 11.50 -12.65
CA VAL A 118 14.88 10.14 -12.15
C VAL A 118 14.38 9.13 -13.16
N ASP A 119 15.12 8.03 -13.31
CA ASP A 119 14.69 6.84 -14.02
C ASP A 119 14.18 5.81 -13.02
N LEU A 120 12.91 5.44 -13.14
CA LEU A 120 12.27 4.43 -12.33
C LEU A 120 12.25 3.10 -13.10
N LEU A 121 12.74 2.04 -12.45
CA LEU A 121 12.56 0.65 -12.89
C LEU A 121 11.58 -0.02 -11.94
N LEU A 122 10.46 -0.48 -12.46
CA LEU A 122 9.38 -1.11 -11.69
C LEU A 122 9.31 -2.61 -11.97
N ARG A 123 9.30 -3.41 -10.90
CA ARG A 123 9.02 -4.83 -10.92
C ARG A 123 7.70 -5.11 -10.25
N LYS A 124 6.73 -5.61 -11.05
CA LYS A 124 5.37 -5.93 -10.62
C LYS A 124 5.26 -7.34 -10.06
N ARG A 125 4.61 -7.47 -8.89
CA ARG A 125 4.27 -8.75 -8.25
C ARG A 125 2.87 -8.75 -7.64
N VAL A 126 2.28 -7.58 -7.43
CA VAL A 126 0.89 -7.45 -7.00
C VAL A 126 -0.01 -7.38 -8.23
N PRO A 127 -1.05 -8.19 -8.33
CA PRO A 127 -1.94 -8.21 -9.49
C PRO A 127 -2.55 -6.84 -9.79
N VAL A 128 -2.58 -6.49 -11.07
CA VAL A 128 -3.18 -5.24 -11.56
C VAL A 128 -4.71 -5.35 -11.43
N ALA A 129 -5.36 -4.26 -11.03
CA ALA A 129 -6.82 -4.15 -10.87
C ALA A 129 -7.47 -5.23 -9.98
N GLY A 130 -6.69 -5.89 -9.12
CA GLY A 130 -7.13 -7.00 -8.26
C GLY A 130 -7.65 -6.59 -6.87
N GLY A 131 -7.86 -5.30 -6.56
CA GLY A 131 -8.27 -4.86 -5.21
C GLY A 131 -7.17 -4.99 -4.14
N MET A 132 -5.90 -5.20 -4.55
CA MET A 132 -4.75 -5.41 -3.68
C MET A 132 -3.78 -4.22 -3.60
N ALA A 133 -4.16 -3.08 -4.16
CA ALA A 133 -3.43 -1.80 -4.14
C ALA A 133 -2.00 -1.85 -4.74
N GLY A 134 -1.76 -2.61 -5.83
CA GLY A 134 -0.45 -2.69 -6.49
C GLY A 134 0.08 -1.32 -6.93
N GLY A 135 -0.71 -0.52 -7.66
CA GLY A 135 -0.30 0.82 -8.06
C GLY A 135 -0.04 1.77 -6.87
N SER A 136 -0.74 1.57 -5.74
CA SER A 136 -0.47 2.32 -4.50
C SER A 136 0.86 1.92 -3.87
N ALA A 137 1.22 0.63 -3.93
CA ALA A 137 2.52 0.13 -3.49
C ALA A 137 3.65 0.66 -4.38
N ASP A 138 3.44 0.74 -5.71
CA ASP A 138 4.38 1.36 -6.65
C ASP A 138 4.65 2.83 -6.28
N ALA A 139 3.59 3.60 -6.04
CA ALA A 139 3.69 5.01 -5.64
C ALA A 139 4.41 5.19 -4.30
N ALA A 140 4.07 4.37 -3.29
CA ALA A 140 4.73 4.39 -1.99
C ALA A 140 6.22 4.06 -2.10
N ALA A 141 6.58 3.04 -2.89
CA ALA A 141 7.96 2.69 -3.16
C ALA A 141 8.71 3.82 -3.88
N ALA A 142 8.08 4.47 -4.88
CA ALA A 142 8.67 5.60 -5.60
C ALA A 142 8.91 6.81 -4.67
N LEU A 143 7.95 7.13 -3.77
CA LEU A 143 8.13 8.21 -2.77
C LEU A 143 9.35 7.94 -1.88
N VAL A 144 9.48 6.73 -1.34
CA VAL A 144 10.60 6.37 -0.47
C VAL A 144 11.92 6.32 -1.24
N ALA A 145 11.93 5.77 -2.46
CA ALA A 145 13.12 5.65 -3.28
C ALA A 145 13.65 7.04 -3.69
N CYS A 146 12.78 7.93 -4.17
CA CYS A 146 13.14 9.29 -4.58
C CYS A 146 13.53 10.16 -3.37
N ASN A 147 12.84 10.04 -2.22
CA ASN A 147 13.22 10.72 -0.99
C ASN A 147 14.67 10.38 -0.58
N ALA A 148 15.02 9.09 -0.63
CA ALA A 148 16.39 8.63 -0.32
C ALA A 148 17.40 9.01 -1.40
N LEU A 149 17.04 8.88 -2.70
CA LEU A 149 17.94 9.18 -3.82
C LEU A 149 18.30 10.65 -3.86
N TRP A 150 17.32 11.55 -3.75
CA TRP A 150 17.52 13.00 -3.78
C TRP A 150 17.97 13.59 -2.44
N GLY A 151 17.88 12.80 -1.35
CA GLY A 151 18.26 13.26 0.00
C GLY A 151 17.33 14.36 0.52
N THR A 152 16.04 14.33 0.16
CA THR A 152 15.09 15.38 0.55
C THR A 152 14.77 15.39 2.04
N GLY A 153 15.05 14.28 2.76
CA GLY A 153 14.92 14.18 4.22
C GLY A 153 13.48 14.22 4.73
N LEU A 154 12.47 14.02 3.87
CA LEU A 154 11.08 13.99 4.30
C LEU A 154 10.82 12.81 5.23
N SER A 155 10.15 13.11 6.33
CA SER A 155 9.73 12.13 7.34
C SER A 155 8.56 11.27 6.84
N LEU A 156 8.30 10.14 7.51
CA LEU A 156 7.17 9.27 7.17
C LEU A 156 5.80 10.00 7.19
N PRO A 157 5.49 10.88 8.18
CA PRO A 157 4.27 11.68 8.13
C PRO A 157 4.17 12.60 6.91
N GLU A 158 5.28 13.23 6.49
CA GLU A 158 5.31 14.10 5.30
C GLU A 158 5.13 13.29 4.01
N LEU A 159 5.79 12.14 3.89
CA LEU A 159 5.56 11.21 2.78
C LEU A 159 4.12 10.69 2.76
N SER A 160 3.51 10.41 3.93
CA SER A 160 2.11 9.98 4.01
C SER A 160 1.14 11.08 3.57
N ALA A 161 1.45 12.36 3.86
CA ALA A 161 0.66 13.49 3.38
C ALA A 161 0.72 13.62 1.85
N LEU A 162 1.88 13.37 1.23
CA LEU A 162 2.02 13.32 -0.24
C LEU A 162 1.28 12.11 -0.82
N ALA A 163 1.40 10.95 -0.18
CA ALA A 163 0.74 9.71 -0.58
C ALA A 163 -0.79 9.86 -0.63
N ALA A 164 -1.40 10.52 0.37
CA ALA A 164 -2.84 10.79 0.41
C ALA A 164 -3.35 11.67 -0.76
N ARG A 165 -2.48 12.50 -1.35
CA ARG A 165 -2.81 13.31 -2.55
C ARG A 165 -2.80 12.48 -3.83
N LEU A 166 -2.10 11.34 -3.85
CA LEU A 166 -2.01 10.43 -4.99
C LEU A 166 -3.18 9.45 -5.03
N GLY A 167 -3.62 8.97 -3.86
CA GLY A 167 -4.74 8.05 -3.75
C GLY A 167 -4.95 7.58 -2.31
N ALA A 168 -6.18 7.17 -2.00
CA ALA A 168 -6.59 6.79 -0.65
C ALA A 168 -5.81 5.58 -0.08
N ASP A 169 -5.44 4.62 -0.93
CA ASP A 169 -4.70 3.42 -0.51
C ASP A 169 -3.17 3.64 -0.45
N VAL A 170 -2.62 4.76 -0.99
CA VAL A 170 -1.17 4.99 -1.09
C VAL A 170 -0.48 5.16 0.28
N PRO A 171 -1.09 5.77 1.31
CA PRO A 171 -0.48 5.88 2.63
C PRO A 171 -0.25 4.53 3.32
N PHE A 172 -1.08 3.51 3.02
CA PHE A 172 -0.97 2.22 3.71
C PHE A 172 0.31 1.45 3.39
N PRO A 173 0.75 1.25 2.12
CA PRO A 173 2.02 0.61 1.82
C PRO A 173 3.25 1.30 2.44
N LEU A 174 3.21 2.60 2.73
CA LEU A 174 4.26 3.27 3.51
C LEU A 174 4.32 2.76 4.95
N THR A 175 3.16 2.57 5.56
CA THR A 175 3.01 2.12 6.95
C THR A 175 3.25 0.62 7.07
N GLY A 176 2.61 -0.18 6.24
CA GLY A 176 2.66 -1.65 6.27
C GLY A 176 2.04 -2.26 7.52
N ALA A 177 2.49 -3.47 7.86
CA ALA A 177 2.00 -4.26 9.00
C ALA A 177 0.46 -4.43 8.94
N THR A 178 -0.23 -4.15 10.05
CA THR A 178 -1.69 -4.09 10.10
C THR A 178 -2.10 -2.72 10.62
N ALA A 179 -3.04 -2.07 9.94
CA ALA A 179 -3.44 -0.71 10.31
C ALA A 179 -4.92 -0.46 10.04
N VAL A 180 -5.51 0.44 10.82
CA VAL A 180 -6.85 0.99 10.57
C VAL A 180 -6.72 2.16 9.62
N GLY A 181 -7.51 2.14 8.55
CA GLY A 181 -7.75 3.29 7.68
C GLY A 181 -9.10 3.92 7.97
N SER A 182 -9.16 5.23 8.04
CA SER A 182 -10.37 6.03 8.23
C SER A 182 -10.46 7.17 7.22
N GLY A 183 -11.55 7.93 7.23
CA GLY A 183 -11.81 8.96 6.21
C GLY A 183 -12.15 8.31 4.87
N ARG A 184 -11.34 8.49 3.86
CA ARG A 184 -11.40 7.76 2.58
C ARG A 184 -10.53 6.50 2.56
N GLY A 185 -9.96 6.11 3.72
CA GLY A 185 -8.96 5.06 3.89
C GLY A 185 -7.54 5.61 4.00
N ASP A 186 -7.37 6.90 3.82
CA ASP A 186 -6.11 7.63 3.69
C ASP A 186 -5.47 8.00 5.05
N ARG A 187 -6.26 8.00 6.14
CA ARG A 187 -5.76 8.20 7.50
C ARG A 187 -5.43 6.87 8.13
N VAL A 188 -4.17 6.48 8.06
CA VAL A 188 -3.70 5.15 8.46
C VAL A 188 -3.10 5.19 9.86
N THR A 189 -3.61 4.34 10.76
CA THR A 189 -3.13 4.19 12.13
C THR A 189 -2.73 2.74 12.38
N PRO A 190 -1.45 2.44 12.67
CA PRO A 190 -1.02 1.08 12.98
C PRO A 190 -1.74 0.51 14.18
N ILE A 191 -2.04 -0.80 14.13
CA ILE A 191 -2.59 -1.55 15.25
C ILE A 191 -1.75 -2.78 15.54
N MET A 192 -1.81 -3.23 16.82
CA MET A 192 -1.03 -4.38 17.26
C MET A 192 -1.56 -5.66 16.62
N THR A 193 -0.63 -6.40 16.00
CA THR A 193 -0.89 -7.72 15.41
C THR A 193 0.22 -8.67 15.83
N ARG A 194 -0.14 -9.91 16.19
CA ARG A 194 0.78 -11.00 16.49
C ARG A 194 0.57 -12.16 15.51
N GLY A 195 1.57 -13.01 15.41
CA GLY A 195 1.54 -14.21 14.58
C GLY A 195 1.75 -13.93 13.10
N VAL A 196 1.62 -15.00 12.32
CA VAL A 196 1.67 -14.99 10.86
C VAL A 196 0.33 -15.51 10.36
N TYR A 197 -0.24 -14.81 9.38
CA TYR A 197 -1.48 -15.19 8.71
C TYR A 197 -1.14 -15.63 7.30
N HIS A 198 -1.74 -16.73 6.87
CA HIS A 198 -1.51 -17.32 5.55
C HIS A 198 -2.72 -17.04 4.66
N TRP A 199 -2.44 -16.46 3.51
CA TRP A 199 -3.45 -16.07 2.54
C TRP A 199 -3.28 -16.80 1.21
N VAL A 200 -4.41 -17.14 0.60
CA VAL A 200 -4.50 -17.59 -0.79
C VAL A 200 -5.35 -16.57 -1.55
N PHE A 201 -4.80 -16.01 -2.62
CA PHE A 201 -5.48 -15.05 -3.47
C PHE A 201 -5.84 -15.72 -4.79
N ALA A 202 -7.14 -15.78 -5.09
CA ALA A 202 -7.66 -16.27 -6.35
C ALA A 202 -7.91 -15.08 -7.28
N LEU A 203 -7.19 -15.03 -8.39
CA LEU A 203 -7.23 -13.94 -9.36
C LEU A 203 -8.26 -14.24 -10.44
N ALA A 204 -9.08 -13.26 -10.79
CA ALA A 204 -10.01 -13.36 -11.91
C ALA A 204 -9.31 -13.00 -13.24
N ASP A 205 -9.86 -13.48 -14.37
CA ASP A 205 -9.34 -13.19 -15.70
C ASP A 205 -9.49 -11.72 -16.10
N GLU A 206 -10.55 -11.05 -15.61
CA GLU A 206 -10.83 -9.65 -15.91
C GLU A 206 -10.94 -8.83 -14.62
N GLY A 207 -10.47 -7.58 -14.67
CA GLY A 207 -10.59 -6.62 -13.58
C GLY A 207 -12.04 -6.22 -13.30
N LEU A 208 -12.28 -5.63 -12.14
CA LEU A 208 -13.56 -5.05 -11.76
C LEU A 208 -13.36 -3.56 -11.43
N SER A 209 -14.14 -2.71 -12.09
CA SER A 209 -14.05 -1.26 -11.91
C SER A 209 -14.49 -0.85 -10.50
N THR A 210 -13.59 -0.32 -9.70
CA THR A 210 -13.90 0.19 -8.35
C THR A 210 -15.06 1.17 -8.33
N PRO A 211 -15.15 2.19 -9.23
CA PRO A 211 -16.32 3.05 -9.31
C PRO A 211 -17.64 2.32 -9.64
N ALA A 212 -17.59 1.24 -10.44
CA ALA A 212 -18.77 0.44 -10.72
C ALA A 212 -19.27 -0.32 -9.49
N VAL A 213 -18.35 -0.86 -8.69
CA VAL A 213 -18.68 -1.56 -7.43
C VAL A 213 -19.31 -0.62 -6.42
N PHE A 214 -18.76 0.60 -6.25
CA PHE A 214 -19.36 1.60 -5.34
C PHE A 214 -20.74 2.04 -5.82
N ARG A 215 -20.94 2.29 -7.11
CA ARG A 215 -22.29 2.58 -7.67
C ARG A 215 -23.26 1.43 -7.38
N ARG A 216 -22.82 0.17 -7.58
CA ARG A 216 -23.67 -0.99 -7.29
C ARG A 216 -23.98 -1.14 -5.82
N PHE A 217 -23.02 -0.83 -4.94
CA PHE A 217 -23.25 -0.76 -3.51
C PHE A 217 -24.32 0.28 -3.16
N ASP A 218 -24.26 1.48 -3.73
CA ASP A 218 -25.26 2.53 -3.54
C ASP A 218 -26.65 2.08 -3.97
N GLU A 219 -26.76 1.47 -5.15
CA GLU A 219 -28.01 0.92 -5.67
C GLU A 219 -28.61 -0.13 -4.72
N LEU A 220 -27.80 -1.08 -4.26
CA LEU A 220 -28.23 -2.13 -3.34
C LEU A 220 -28.63 -1.58 -1.97
N ALA A 221 -27.96 -0.50 -1.52
CA ALA A 221 -28.28 0.20 -0.28
C ALA A 221 -29.46 1.17 -0.41
N GLY A 222 -30.04 1.33 -1.61
CA GLY A 222 -31.13 2.27 -1.87
C GLY A 222 -30.71 3.74 -1.78
N ILE A 223 -29.42 4.03 -1.98
CA ILE A 223 -28.89 5.40 -1.96
C ILE A 223 -29.19 6.06 -3.31
N VAL A 224 -29.94 7.16 -3.27
CA VAL A 224 -30.27 7.95 -4.47
C VAL A 224 -29.24 9.04 -4.64
N PRO A 225 -28.56 9.18 -5.80
CA PRO A 225 -27.60 10.24 -6.06
C PRO A 225 -28.19 11.63 -5.84
N ALA A 226 -27.46 12.52 -5.20
CA ALA A 226 -27.84 13.92 -5.05
C ALA A 226 -27.98 14.57 -6.43
N GLY A 227 -29.23 14.79 -6.89
CA GLY A 227 -29.51 15.38 -8.21
C GLY A 227 -30.79 14.85 -8.88
N ALA A 228 -31.35 13.75 -8.44
CA ALA A 228 -32.57 13.16 -9.03
C ALA A 228 -33.87 13.77 -8.52
N GLY A 229 -33.84 14.76 -7.61
CA GLY A 229 -35.02 15.47 -7.11
C GLY A 229 -34.64 16.77 -6.41
N ARG A 230 -35.36 17.86 -6.69
CA ARG A 230 -35.19 19.13 -6.01
C ARG A 230 -35.49 18.96 -4.51
N GLY A 231 -34.44 18.99 -3.63
CA GLY A 231 -34.59 19.18 -2.20
C GLY A 231 -34.31 17.96 -1.29
N ALA A 232 -33.90 16.82 -1.80
CA ALA A 232 -33.52 15.69 -0.95
C ALA A 232 -32.00 15.71 -0.70
N GLY A 233 -31.57 16.13 0.47
CA GLY A 233 -30.29 15.72 1.02
C GLY A 233 -30.26 14.19 1.07
N ILE A 234 -29.08 13.57 0.92
CA ILE A 234 -28.91 12.11 1.05
C ILE A 234 -29.45 11.71 2.43
N THR A 235 -30.67 11.12 2.45
CA THR A 235 -31.27 10.63 3.68
C THR A 235 -31.29 9.11 3.61
N GLY A 236 -30.51 8.45 4.50
CA GLY A 236 -30.73 7.03 4.77
C GLY A 236 -29.77 6.05 4.16
N GLY A 237 -28.50 6.41 3.93
CA GLY A 237 -27.47 5.43 3.61
C GLY A 237 -26.86 4.78 4.86
N PRO A 238 -26.11 3.67 4.73
CA PRO A 238 -25.46 3.00 5.84
C PRO A 238 -24.49 3.94 6.55
N ALA A 239 -24.45 3.87 7.87
CA ALA A 239 -23.42 4.51 8.66
C ALA A 239 -22.14 3.66 8.63
N VAL A 240 -21.00 4.33 8.62
CA VAL A 240 -19.70 3.63 8.78
C VAL A 240 -19.65 2.97 10.16
N ARG A 241 -19.31 1.70 10.18
CA ARG A 241 -19.15 0.93 11.41
C ARG A 241 -17.72 1.04 11.93
N ASP A 242 -17.57 1.07 13.24
CA ASP A 242 -16.27 0.97 13.88
C ASP A 242 -15.67 -0.44 13.69
N VAL A 243 -14.35 -0.54 13.84
CA VAL A 243 -13.64 -1.82 13.81
C VAL A 243 -14.14 -2.69 14.97
N PRO A 244 -14.63 -3.93 14.72
CA PRO A 244 -15.10 -4.81 15.75
C PRO A 244 -14.01 -5.14 16.78
N GLU A 245 -14.35 -5.11 18.07
CA GLU A 245 -13.41 -5.49 19.14
C GLU A 245 -12.91 -6.93 18.97
N ALA A 246 -13.78 -7.85 18.54
CA ALA A 246 -13.42 -9.23 18.24
C ALA A 246 -12.29 -9.35 17.22
N LEU A 247 -12.30 -8.51 16.18
CA LEU A 247 -11.23 -8.47 15.17
C LEU A 247 -9.90 -8.04 15.79
N THR A 248 -9.90 -6.95 16.55
CA THR A 248 -8.68 -6.44 17.20
C THR A 248 -8.16 -7.39 18.27
N ALA A 249 -9.04 -8.09 18.98
CA ALA A 249 -8.68 -9.12 19.94
C ALA A 249 -8.03 -10.33 19.24
N ALA A 250 -8.61 -10.83 18.14
CA ALA A 250 -8.04 -11.90 17.32
C ALA A 250 -6.64 -11.56 16.80
N LEU A 251 -6.46 -10.33 16.29
CA LEU A 251 -5.14 -9.84 15.82
C LEU A 251 -4.11 -9.79 16.95
N ARG A 252 -4.48 -9.30 18.13
CA ARG A 252 -3.60 -9.27 19.30
C ARG A 252 -3.24 -10.65 19.82
N ALA A 253 -4.17 -11.62 19.71
CA ALA A 253 -3.93 -13.00 20.09
C ALA A 253 -3.12 -13.79 19.04
N GLY A 254 -3.11 -13.37 17.79
CA GLY A 254 -2.54 -14.14 16.67
C GLY A 254 -3.42 -15.32 16.27
N ASP A 255 -4.73 -15.23 16.51
CA ASP A 255 -5.69 -16.31 16.28
C ASP A 255 -6.36 -16.15 14.91
N ALA A 256 -5.91 -16.93 13.93
CA ALA A 256 -6.45 -16.92 12.58
C ALA A 256 -7.91 -17.41 12.50
N ARG A 257 -8.33 -18.35 13.36
CA ARG A 257 -9.72 -18.84 13.38
C ARG A 257 -10.69 -17.79 13.92
N ALA A 258 -10.30 -17.11 15.01
CA ALA A 258 -11.08 -15.99 15.54
C ALA A 258 -11.13 -14.82 14.54
N LEU A 259 -10.01 -14.55 13.86
CA LEU A 259 -9.95 -13.52 12.81
C LEU A 259 -10.90 -13.84 11.66
N ALA A 260 -10.96 -15.09 11.20
CA ALA A 260 -11.84 -15.54 10.12
C ALA A 260 -13.32 -15.20 10.40
N GLY A 261 -13.76 -15.34 11.64
CA GLY A 261 -15.12 -14.98 12.07
C GLY A 261 -15.42 -13.48 12.05
N SER A 262 -14.38 -12.64 11.99
CA SER A 262 -14.49 -11.18 12.01
C SER A 262 -14.20 -10.52 10.66
N LEU A 263 -13.81 -11.29 9.63
CA LEU A 263 -13.57 -10.78 8.28
C LEU A 263 -14.87 -10.26 7.68
N HIS A 264 -14.81 -9.04 7.12
CA HIS A 264 -16.00 -8.40 6.58
C HIS A 264 -15.66 -7.40 5.47
N ASN A 265 -16.52 -7.33 4.46
CA ASN A 265 -16.41 -6.37 3.36
C ASN A 265 -17.80 -5.95 2.87
N ASP A 266 -18.19 -4.70 3.13
CA ASP A 266 -19.48 -4.14 2.69
C ASP A 266 -19.64 -4.13 1.17
N LEU A 267 -18.53 -4.03 0.41
CA LEU A 267 -18.57 -4.06 -1.06
C LEU A 267 -18.76 -5.48 -1.63
N GLN A 268 -18.68 -6.53 -0.82
CA GLN A 268 -18.73 -7.91 -1.31
C GLN A 268 -20.05 -8.22 -2.03
N ALA A 269 -21.20 -7.78 -1.49
CA ALA A 269 -22.49 -8.01 -2.12
C ALA A 269 -22.57 -7.38 -3.52
N ALA A 270 -22.05 -6.15 -3.64
CA ALA A 270 -22.00 -5.45 -4.94
C ALA A 270 -21.04 -6.12 -5.94
N ALA A 271 -19.87 -6.56 -5.48
CA ALA A 271 -18.93 -7.28 -6.32
C ALA A 271 -19.49 -8.63 -6.82
N LEU A 272 -20.17 -9.38 -5.94
CA LEU A 272 -20.82 -10.66 -6.29
C LEU A 272 -22.04 -10.48 -7.22
N ASP A 273 -22.77 -9.36 -7.11
CA ASP A 273 -23.86 -9.06 -8.01
C ASP A 273 -23.36 -8.70 -9.42
N LEU A 274 -22.24 -7.96 -9.52
CA LEU A 274 -21.59 -7.65 -10.79
C LEU A 274 -20.86 -8.84 -11.40
N ARG A 275 -20.33 -9.74 -10.57
CA ARG A 275 -19.53 -10.93 -10.95
C ARG A 275 -20.00 -12.14 -10.14
N PRO A 276 -21.14 -12.76 -10.48
CA PRO A 276 -21.72 -13.87 -9.70
C PRO A 276 -20.82 -15.11 -9.58
N GLU A 277 -19.91 -15.33 -10.54
CA GLU A 277 -18.95 -16.43 -10.51
C GLU A 277 -18.00 -16.37 -9.32
N LEU A 278 -17.74 -15.17 -8.76
CA LEU A 278 -16.89 -15.02 -7.56
C LEU A 278 -17.47 -15.76 -6.34
N ALA A 279 -18.78 -15.90 -6.26
CA ALA A 279 -19.42 -16.69 -5.18
C ALA A 279 -19.01 -18.17 -5.25
N ARG A 280 -18.82 -18.71 -6.46
CA ARG A 280 -18.34 -20.09 -6.65
C ARG A 280 -16.87 -20.23 -6.24
N VAL A 281 -16.05 -19.21 -6.53
CA VAL A 281 -14.63 -19.18 -6.11
C VAL A 281 -14.52 -19.18 -4.58
N ILE A 282 -15.36 -18.38 -3.89
CA ILE A 282 -15.45 -18.39 -2.43
C ILE A 282 -15.81 -19.79 -1.91
N ALA A 283 -16.87 -20.41 -2.45
CA ALA A 283 -17.30 -21.73 -2.05
C ALA A 283 -16.19 -22.78 -2.21
N VAL A 284 -15.52 -22.83 -3.37
CA VAL A 284 -14.40 -23.75 -3.62
C VAL A 284 -13.27 -23.54 -2.61
N ALA A 285 -12.93 -22.28 -2.26
CA ALA A 285 -11.88 -22.02 -1.28
C ALA A 285 -12.26 -22.53 0.12
N GLU A 286 -13.49 -22.28 0.57
CA GLU A 286 -13.97 -22.68 1.89
C GLU A 286 -14.15 -24.22 1.99
N GLU A 287 -14.71 -24.88 0.97
CA GLU A 287 -14.81 -26.34 0.87
C GLU A 287 -13.44 -27.03 0.86
N ALA A 288 -12.42 -26.39 0.29
CA ALA A 288 -11.04 -26.89 0.30
C ALA A 288 -10.31 -26.65 1.64
N GLY A 289 -10.95 -26.01 2.62
CA GLY A 289 -10.45 -25.82 3.97
C GLY A 289 -9.88 -24.43 4.26
N ALA A 290 -10.28 -23.39 3.51
CA ALA A 290 -10.08 -22.03 3.98
C ALA A 290 -10.93 -21.76 5.23
N LEU A 291 -10.40 -21.01 6.18
CA LEU A 291 -11.11 -20.59 7.37
C LEU A 291 -12.25 -19.60 7.02
N ARG A 292 -11.98 -18.75 6.04
CA ARG A 292 -12.92 -17.80 5.44
C ARG A 292 -12.37 -17.30 4.11
N ALA A 293 -13.24 -17.05 3.15
CA ALA A 293 -12.89 -16.37 1.91
C ALA A 293 -13.77 -15.13 1.70
N ILE A 294 -13.18 -14.02 1.27
CA ILE A 294 -13.86 -12.74 1.04
C ILE A 294 -13.35 -12.08 -0.25
N VAL A 295 -14.12 -11.17 -0.79
CA VAL A 295 -13.65 -10.26 -1.84
C VAL A 295 -12.62 -9.30 -1.25
N SER A 296 -11.46 -9.13 -1.89
CA SER A 296 -10.42 -8.17 -1.50
C SER A 296 -10.75 -6.76 -1.99
N GLY A 297 -11.09 -5.85 -1.07
CA GLY A 297 -11.48 -4.48 -1.42
C GLY A 297 -12.70 -4.45 -2.34
N SER A 298 -12.62 -3.77 -3.48
CA SER A 298 -13.66 -3.79 -4.52
C SER A 298 -13.61 -5.05 -5.40
N GLY A 299 -12.63 -5.93 -5.21
CA GLY A 299 -12.44 -7.12 -6.01
C GLY A 299 -11.73 -6.85 -7.34
N PRO A 300 -11.76 -7.84 -8.27
CA PRO A 300 -12.45 -9.14 -8.19
C PRO A 300 -11.68 -10.24 -7.46
N THR A 301 -10.46 -10.00 -6.97
CA THR A 301 -9.67 -11.01 -6.27
C THR A 301 -10.41 -11.52 -5.03
N ILE A 302 -10.45 -12.84 -4.86
CA ILE A 302 -10.89 -13.47 -3.63
C ILE A 302 -9.67 -13.75 -2.75
N ALA A 303 -9.73 -13.26 -1.51
CA ALA A 303 -8.73 -13.51 -0.49
C ALA A 303 -9.25 -14.57 0.49
N ALA A 304 -8.58 -15.70 0.56
CA ALA A 304 -8.91 -16.82 1.46
C ALA A 304 -7.88 -16.89 2.60
N LEU A 305 -8.34 -16.70 3.83
CA LEU A 305 -7.54 -16.92 5.03
C LEU A 305 -7.48 -18.42 5.33
N VAL A 306 -6.29 -18.93 5.56
CA VAL A 306 -6.05 -20.33 5.86
C VAL A 306 -5.25 -20.47 7.16
N GLU A 307 -5.32 -21.64 7.77
CA GLU A 307 -4.71 -21.89 9.10
C GLU A 307 -3.18 -21.98 9.03
N ASP A 308 -2.66 -22.64 7.99
CA ASP A 308 -1.26 -23.00 7.86
C ASP A 308 -0.82 -23.14 6.40
N PRO A 309 0.49 -23.25 6.10
CA PRO A 309 0.99 -23.41 4.73
C PRO A 309 0.48 -24.66 4.00
N GLY A 310 0.18 -25.74 4.73
CA GLY A 310 -0.39 -26.98 4.16
C GLY A 310 -1.82 -26.75 3.66
N SER A 311 -2.63 -26.04 4.44
CA SER A 311 -3.97 -25.59 4.07
C SER A 311 -3.92 -24.64 2.87
N ALA A 312 -2.95 -23.69 2.84
CA ALA A 312 -2.72 -22.82 1.70
C ALA A 312 -2.45 -23.61 0.40
N GLN A 313 -1.69 -24.68 0.50
CA GLN A 313 -1.40 -25.55 -0.65
C GLN A 313 -2.64 -26.32 -1.13
N ARG A 314 -3.46 -26.85 -0.21
CA ARG A 314 -4.72 -27.56 -0.56
C ARG A 314 -5.70 -26.61 -1.25
N VAL A 315 -5.96 -25.45 -0.65
CA VAL A 315 -6.87 -24.42 -1.22
C VAL A 315 -6.37 -23.94 -2.58
N SER A 316 -5.06 -23.66 -2.72
CA SER A 316 -4.48 -23.28 -4.03
C SER A 316 -4.69 -24.32 -5.10
N ARG A 317 -4.53 -25.61 -4.78
CA ARG A 317 -4.75 -26.70 -5.75
C ARG A 317 -6.21 -26.81 -6.15
N ALA A 318 -7.13 -26.73 -5.20
CA ALA A 318 -8.57 -26.79 -5.47
C ALA A 318 -9.02 -25.63 -6.37
N LEU A 319 -8.58 -24.41 -6.06
CA LEU A 319 -8.88 -23.22 -6.88
C LEU A 319 -8.32 -23.36 -8.30
N LYS A 320 -7.07 -23.79 -8.47
CA LYS A 320 -6.48 -24.02 -9.81
C LYS A 320 -7.22 -25.13 -10.57
N ALA A 321 -7.60 -26.21 -9.89
CA ALA A 321 -8.33 -27.32 -10.50
C ALA A 321 -9.78 -26.96 -10.88
N SER A 322 -10.37 -25.93 -10.25
CA SER A 322 -11.75 -25.50 -10.54
C SER A 322 -11.92 -24.88 -11.94
N GLY A 323 -10.86 -24.34 -12.53
CA GLY A 323 -10.91 -23.59 -13.80
C GLY A 323 -11.67 -22.26 -13.71
N LEU A 324 -11.96 -21.76 -12.49
CA LEU A 324 -12.73 -20.54 -12.24
C LEU A 324 -11.84 -19.31 -12.08
N VAL A 325 -10.52 -19.44 -12.09
CA VAL A 325 -9.58 -18.39 -11.74
C VAL A 325 -8.41 -18.35 -12.74
N ALA A 326 -7.92 -17.15 -13.05
CA ALA A 326 -6.77 -16.95 -13.93
C ALA A 326 -5.47 -17.48 -13.30
N ASP A 327 -5.25 -17.16 -12.03
CA ASP A 327 -4.10 -17.63 -11.25
C ASP A 327 -4.41 -17.66 -9.76
N VAL A 328 -3.51 -18.29 -9.00
CA VAL A 328 -3.61 -18.38 -7.55
C VAL A 328 -2.25 -18.06 -6.93
N LEU A 329 -2.22 -17.00 -6.11
CA LEU A 329 -1.04 -16.59 -5.36
C LEU A 329 -1.18 -16.96 -3.88
N ARG A 330 -0.05 -17.16 -3.23
CA ARG A 330 0.02 -17.36 -1.78
C ARG A 330 0.91 -16.30 -1.17
N ALA A 331 0.51 -15.77 -0.04
CA ALA A 331 1.31 -14.80 0.68
C ALA A 331 1.11 -14.89 2.18
N ASP A 332 2.18 -14.61 2.92
CA ASP A 332 2.13 -14.44 4.36
C ASP A 332 1.91 -12.97 4.72
N ALA A 333 1.34 -12.74 5.89
CA ALA A 333 1.06 -11.43 6.45
C ALA A 333 1.16 -11.47 8.00
N PRO A 334 1.38 -10.33 8.67
CA PRO A 334 1.71 -9.03 8.10
C PRO A 334 3.19 -8.92 7.69
N VAL A 335 3.50 -7.96 6.81
CA VAL A 335 4.88 -7.57 6.47
C VAL A 335 5.10 -6.07 6.67
N ALA A 336 6.36 -5.65 6.76
CA ALA A 336 6.71 -4.25 6.91
C ALA A 336 6.28 -3.41 5.70
N GLY A 337 6.11 -2.11 5.90
CA GLY A 337 5.86 -1.14 4.85
C GLY A 337 7.06 -0.88 3.94
N ALA A 338 6.92 0.13 3.08
CA ALA A 338 7.93 0.51 2.10
C ALA A 338 9.29 0.78 2.78
N ARG A 339 10.34 0.12 2.27
CA ARG A 339 11.69 0.21 2.85
C ARG A 339 12.76 0.13 1.77
N VAL A 340 13.86 0.82 2.00
CA VAL A 340 15.08 0.69 1.19
C VAL A 340 15.68 -0.71 1.39
N VAL A 341 16.05 -1.35 0.28
CA VAL A 341 16.66 -2.69 0.25
C VAL A 341 17.87 -2.65 -0.69
N GLY A 342 19.06 -2.50 -0.13
CA GLY A 342 20.33 -2.53 -0.89
C GLY A 342 20.69 -1.23 -1.59
#